data_385e7329731c49a23b6f0328b84a9db3
#
_entry.id   385e7329731c49a23b6f0328b84a9db3
#
_cell.length_a   1.000
_cell.length_b   1.000
_cell.length_c   1.000
_cell.angle_alpha   90.00
_cell.angle_beta   90.00
_cell.angle_gamma   90.00
#
_symmetry.space_group_name_H-M   'P 1'
#
loop_
_entity.id
_entity.type
_entity.pdbx_description
1 polymer ?
#
loop_
_entity_poly.entity_id
_entity_poly.type
_entity_poly.pdbx_seq_one_letter_code
_entity_poly.pdbx_strand_id
1 'polypeptide(L)'
;MFFGLTPPAFTVLSVSSDNLIIPQDLDFHKNRNNELWVLNKGIVNTGGSTVTYTAAGQADQQREFRRDGNARHFMALPSALSFSNNGNWGTSANIRDANHNNGTFTGPTLWSSDMSIYARPSGGNGSHLDMLHGSPFSMGIESEKDNAFWVFDGFNGHLVRYDFVNDHGPGNDDHSDGIVRRYTEIILTKENIPSHLVLDEEKKWLYIVDGGAKRILRVNIQSGKKNRNLNLINENLAEHSEYTGVEWEIVVPTSAGLKRPCGIEINKNRLFVSDYESGDVICYDITNNKEIARVYSGDEGITGIKLGPDNRLWYVNALTNEMGRLDPR
;
A
#
# COMPACT_ATOMS: atom_id res chain seq x y z
N MET A 1 3.01 6.40 -24.64
CA MET A 1 1.78 6.96 -24.02
C MET A 1 0.96 5.78 -23.55
N PHE A 2 0.68 5.64 -22.27
CA PHE A 2 0.04 4.46 -21.66
C PHE A 2 -1.32 4.13 -22.24
N PHE A 3 -2.11 5.17 -22.52
CA PHE A 3 -3.35 5.10 -23.26
C PHE A 3 -3.15 5.89 -24.53
N GLY A 4 -2.68 5.21 -25.59
CA GLY A 4 -2.57 5.76 -26.92
C GLY A 4 -3.92 5.79 -27.64
N LEU A 5 -3.88 5.91 -28.96
CA LEU A 5 -5.09 5.83 -29.79
C LEU A 5 -5.73 4.43 -29.75
N THR A 6 -4.93 3.39 -29.43
CA THR A 6 -5.39 2.00 -29.29
C THR A 6 -5.35 1.62 -27.82
N PRO A 7 -6.44 1.07 -27.23
CA PRO A 7 -6.45 0.59 -25.85
C PRO A 7 -5.38 -0.49 -25.64
N PRO A 8 -4.66 -0.49 -24.49
CA PRO A 8 -3.68 -1.53 -24.16
C PRO A 8 -4.34 -2.90 -24.03
N ALA A 9 -3.54 -3.96 -24.12
CA ALA A 9 -3.95 -5.31 -23.78
C ALA A 9 -3.59 -5.60 -22.31
N PHE A 10 -4.48 -6.28 -21.59
CA PHE A 10 -4.15 -6.88 -20.31
C PHE A 10 -3.48 -8.23 -20.57
N THR A 11 -2.25 -8.41 -20.08
CA THR A 11 -1.47 -9.63 -20.22
C THR A 11 -1.30 -10.25 -18.85
N VAL A 12 -1.91 -11.41 -18.61
CA VAL A 12 -1.75 -12.17 -17.37
C VAL A 12 -0.37 -12.84 -17.38
N LEU A 13 0.39 -12.66 -16.30
CA LEU A 13 1.76 -13.15 -16.14
C LEU A 13 1.90 -14.17 -15.01
N SER A 14 0.93 -14.22 -14.08
CA SER A 14 0.90 -15.15 -12.97
C SER A 14 -0.54 -15.37 -12.50
N VAL A 15 -0.82 -16.57 -11.99
CA VAL A 15 -2.17 -17.03 -11.63
C VAL A 15 -2.17 -17.72 -10.26
N SER A 16 -3.32 -18.18 -9.80
CA SER A 16 -3.49 -18.84 -8.49
C SER A 16 -2.55 -20.03 -8.25
N SER A 17 -2.21 -20.81 -9.29
CA SER A 17 -1.23 -21.90 -9.17
C SER A 17 0.19 -21.43 -8.85
N ASP A 18 0.46 -20.15 -8.95
CA ASP A 18 1.72 -19.50 -8.61
C ASP A 18 1.73 -18.96 -7.17
N ASN A 19 0.80 -19.44 -6.33
CA ASN A 19 0.57 -19.01 -4.95
C ASN A 19 0.03 -17.57 -4.80
N LEU A 20 -0.67 -17.07 -5.81
CA LEU A 20 -1.47 -15.86 -5.64
C LEU A 20 -2.78 -16.23 -4.90
N ILE A 21 -3.00 -15.61 -3.74
CA ILE A 21 -4.13 -15.91 -2.83
C ILE A 21 -4.76 -14.60 -2.38
N ILE A 22 -5.79 -14.17 -3.09
CA ILE A 22 -6.45 -12.88 -2.86
C ILE A 22 -5.40 -11.74 -2.82
N PRO A 23 -4.62 -11.56 -3.90
CA PRO A 23 -3.57 -10.53 -3.92
C PRO A 23 -4.20 -9.14 -3.73
N GLN A 24 -3.57 -8.33 -2.89
CA GLN A 24 -4.08 -7.02 -2.50
C GLN A 24 -3.29 -5.89 -3.14
N ASP A 25 -1.97 -6.08 -3.24
CA ASP A 25 -1.06 -5.05 -3.72
C ASP A 25 0.20 -5.64 -4.35
N LEU A 26 0.94 -4.80 -5.05
CA LEU A 26 2.24 -5.13 -5.63
C LEU A 26 3.14 -3.90 -5.62
N ASP A 27 4.44 -4.11 -5.43
CA ASP A 27 5.43 -3.04 -5.59
C ASP A 27 6.76 -3.57 -6.12
N PHE A 28 7.47 -2.73 -6.87
CA PHE A 28 8.81 -3.03 -7.34
C PHE A 28 9.86 -2.63 -6.31
N HIS A 29 10.83 -3.51 -6.10
CA HIS A 29 11.95 -3.23 -5.23
C HIS A 29 12.77 -2.05 -5.76
N LYS A 30 12.98 -1.02 -4.96
CA LYS A 30 13.61 0.24 -5.39
C LYS A 30 15.06 0.07 -5.89
N ASN A 31 15.80 -0.91 -5.31
CA ASN A 31 17.25 -1.09 -5.53
C ASN A 31 17.58 -2.38 -6.29
N ARG A 32 16.59 -3.22 -6.67
CA ARG A 32 16.78 -4.46 -7.43
C ARG A 32 15.96 -4.42 -8.71
N ASN A 33 16.65 -4.38 -9.83
CA ASN A 33 16.01 -4.21 -11.11
C ASN A 33 15.07 -5.40 -11.43
N ASN A 34 13.85 -5.10 -11.87
CA ASN A 34 12.82 -6.07 -12.21
C ASN A 34 12.49 -7.10 -11.10
N GLU A 35 12.71 -6.75 -9.83
CA GLU A 35 12.18 -7.51 -8.71
C GLU A 35 10.84 -6.93 -8.29
N LEU A 36 9.79 -7.75 -8.39
CA LEU A 36 8.41 -7.40 -8.03
C LEU A 36 7.94 -8.27 -6.89
N TRP A 37 7.30 -7.67 -5.88
CA TRP A 37 6.65 -8.39 -4.80
C TRP A 37 5.14 -8.20 -4.87
N VAL A 38 4.41 -9.30 -4.72
CA VAL A 38 2.95 -9.31 -4.62
C VAL A 38 2.56 -9.70 -3.21
N LEU A 39 1.69 -8.90 -2.61
CA LEU A 39 1.15 -9.12 -1.27
C LEU A 39 -0.18 -9.85 -1.34
N ASN A 40 -0.24 -11.03 -0.75
CA ASN A 40 -1.46 -11.81 -0.57
C ASN A 40 -2.14 -11.49 0.77
N LYS A 41 -3.47 -11.37 0.77
CA LYS A 41 -4.26 -11.13 1.99
C LYS A 41 -4.19 -12.29 2.98
N GLY A 42 -4.23 -13.51 2.46
CA GLY A 42 -4.33 -14.70 3.30
C GLY A 42 -5.68 -14.79 4.05
N ILE A 43 -5.66 -15.50 5.18
CA ILE A 43 -6.83 -15.65 6.08
C ILE A 43 -6.43 -15.27 7.52
N VAL A 44 -7.43 -15.00 8.37
CA VAL A 44 -7.23 -14.55 9.77
C VAL A 44 -6.28 -15.47 10.55
N ASN A 45 -6.37 -16.77 10.36
CA ASN A 45 -5.58 -17.73 11.14
C ASN A 45 -4.12 -17.88 10.69
N THR A 46 -3.77 -17.46 9.49
CA THR A 46 -2.42 -17.61 8.93
C THR A 46 -1.73 -16.29 8.62
N GLY A 47 -2.48 -15.20 8.56
CA GLY A 47 -2.00 -13.91 8.06
C GLY A 47 -1.70 -13.91 6.56
N GLY A 48 -1.12 -12.83 6.10
CA GLY A 48 -0.70 -12.62 4.72
C GLY A 48 0.56 -13.38 4.33
N SER A 49 0.95 -13.20 3.08
CA SER A 49 2.16 -13.78 2.50
C SER A 49 2.60 -12.96 1.30
N THR A 50 3.79 -13.21 0.79
CA THR A 50 4.29 -12.58 -0.43
C THR A 50 4.63 -13.62 -1.49
N VAL A 51 4.52 -13.20 -2.76
CA VAL A 51 5.19 -13.87 -3.88
C VAL A 51 6.17 -12.88 -4.48
N THR A 52 7.43 -13.21 -4.45
CA THR A 52 8.52 -12.42 -5.04
C THR A 52 8.83 -12.92 -6.43
N TYR A 53 8.88 -12.02 -7.40
CA TYR A 53 9.26 -12.31 -8.78
C TYR A 53 10.59 -11.64 -9.08
N THR A 54 11.60 -12.40 -9.46
CA THR A 54 12.84 -11.88 -10.06
C THR A 54 12.71 -11.92 -11.58
N ALA A 55 13.35 -10.98 -12.28
CA ALA A 55 13.20 -10.81 -13.74
C ALA A 55 11.72 -10.72 -14.16
N ALA A 56 10.91 -9.98 -13.38
CA ALA A 56 9.47 -9.90 -13.58
C ALA A 56 9.09 -9.50 -15.03
N GLY A 57 8.22 -10.30 -15.66
CA GLY A 57 7.77 -10.12 -17.03
C GLY A 57 8.79 -10.49 -18.12
N GLN A 58 9.91 -11.09 -17.76
CA GLN A 58 10.94 -11.58 -18.69
C GLN A 58 10.80 -13.09 -18.88
N ALA A 59 11.49 -13.63 -19.89
CA ALA A 59 11.42 -15.06 -20.22
C ALA A 59 12.01 -15.96 -19.12
N ASP A 60 12.93 -15.43 -18.33
CA ASP A 60 13.62 -16.10 -17.22
C ASP A 60 13.03 -15.72 -15.84
N GLN A 61 11.80 -15.20 -15.81
CA GLN A 61 11.10 -14.90 -14.56
C GLN A 61 11.11 -16.11 -13.61
N GLN A 62 11.56 -15.87 -12.38
CA GLN A 62 11.45 -16.82 -11.28
C GLN A 62 10.51 -16.29 -10.22
N ARG A 63 9.96 -17.17 -9.37
CA ARG A 63 9.11 -16.79 -8.26
C ARG A 63 9.42 -17.53 -6.98
N GLU A 64 9.22 -16.87 -5.85
CA GLU A 64 9.35 -17.47 -4.54
C GLU A 64 8.18 -17.03 -3.64
N PHE A 65 7.45 -18.00 -3.09
CA PHE A 65 6.41 -17.76 -2.09
C PHE A 65 7.02 -17.75 -0.70
N ARG A 66 6.64 -16.75 0.12
CA ARG A 66 7.01 -16.69 1.54
C ARG A 66 5.85 -16.24 2.42
N ARG A 67 5.82 -16.83 3.61
CA ARG A 67 4.98 -16.40 4.72
C ARG A 67 5.82 -16.37 5.98
N ASP A 68 5.79 -15.24 6.68
CA ASP A 68 6.44 -15.12 7.97
C ASP A 68 5.81 -16.06 9.00
N GLY A 69 6.62 -16.56 9.93
CA GLY A 69 6.18 -17.48 10.98
C GLY A 69 5.13 -16.89 11.92
N ASN A 70 5.09 -15.57 12.06
CA ASN A 70 4.10 -14.85 12.84
C ASN A 70 3.26 -13.85 12.00
N ALA A 71 3.05 -14.16 10.72
CA ALA A 71 2.23 -13.34 9.82
C ALA A 71 0.80 -13.15 10.32
N ARG A 72 0.29 -14.08 11.16
CA ARG A 72 -1.02 -13.92 11.81
C ARG A 72 -1.11 -12.64 12.61
N HIS A 73 0.00 -12.19 13.20
CA HIS A 73 0.09 -10.95 13.99
C HIS A 73 0.63 -9.79 13.13
N PHE A 74 1.84 -9.89 12.64
CA PHE A 74 2.56 -8.80 11.99
C PHE A 74 2.13 -8.51 10.54
N MET A 75 1.40 -9.41 9.91
CA MET A 75 0.87 -9.28 8.54
C MET A 75 -0.60 -9.76 8.50
N ALA A 76 -1.41 -9.32 9.46
CA ALA A 76 -2.78 -9.78 9.63
C ALA A 76 -3.70 -9.17 8.57
N LEU A 77 -4.17 -9.96 7.60
CA LEU A 77 -5.04 -9.56 6.50
C LEU A 77 -4.55 -8.28 5.79
N PRO A 78 -3.30 -8.22 5.35
CA PRO A 78 -2.71 -6.98 4.87
C PRO A 78 -3.46 -6.42 3.66
N SER A 79 -3.52 -5.10 3.56
CA SER A 79 -4.17 -4.37 2.47
C SER A 79 -3.20 -3.80 1.45
N ALA A 80 -1.98 -3.43 1.88
CA ALA A 80 -0.98 -2.83 1.00
C ALA A 80 0.44 -3.08 1.48
N LEU A 81 1.39 -2.94 0.55
CA LEU A 81 2.83 -2.92 0.80
C LEU A 81 3.46 -1.72 0.10
N SER A 82 4.57 -1.23 0.60
CA SER A 82 5.38 -0.23 -0.09
C SER A 82 6.85 -0.39 0.24
N PHE A 83 7.71 -0.41 -0.79
CA PHE A 83 9.16 -0.42 -0.63
C PHE A 83 9.72 0.97 -0.37
N SER A 84 10.67 1.04 0.55
CA SER A 84 11.46 2.24 0.78
C SER A 84 12.79 2.23 0.02
N ASN A 85 13.42 3.41 -0.04
CA ASN A 85 14.70 3.62 -0.71
C ASN A 85 15.87 2.88 -0.05
N ASN A 86 15.78 2.55 1.25
CA ASN A 86 16.79 1.80 1.99
C ASN A 86 16.70 0.28 1.83
N GLY A 87 15.68 -0.22 1.13
CA GLY A 87 15.43 -1.65 0.92
C GLY A 87 14.53 -2.30 1.96
N ASN A 88 14.16 -1.60 3.03
CA ASN A 88 13.07 -2.02 3.91
C ASN A 88 11.72 -1.77 3.23
N TRP A 89 10.68 -2.38 3.73
CA TRP A 89 9.32 -2.21 3.22
C TRP A 89 8.30 -2.29 4.34
N GLY A 90 7.19 -1.62 4.14
CA GLY A 90 6.10 -1.58 5.10
C GLY A 90 4.88 -2.36 4.63
N THR A 91 4.11 -2.91 5.59
CA THR A 91 2.76 -3.42 5.34
C THR A 91 1.73 -2.74 6.21
N SER A 92 0.52 -2.57 5.66
CA SER A 92 -0.65 -2.12 6.41
C SER A 92 -1.57 -3.30 6.73
N ALA A 93 -1.85 -3.54 8.02
CA ALA A 93 -2.73 -4.62 8.47
C ALA A 93 -4.19 -4.16 8.50
N ASN A 94 -5.07 -4.82 7.73
CA ASN A 94 -6.50 -4.52 7.68
C ASN A 94 -7.28 -5.39 8.68
N ILE A 95 -6.91 -5.30 9.93
CA ILE A 95 -7.59 -5.94 11.04
C ILE A 95 -7.78 -4.95 12.19
N ARG A 96 -8.75 -5.17 13.04
CA ARG A 96 -8.98 -4.31 14.19
C ARG A 96 -7.92 -4.49 15.28
N ASP A 97 -7.52 -5.73 15.53
CA ASP A 97 -6.60 -6.11 16.59
C ASP A 97 -5.71 -7.27 16.15
N ALA A 98 -4.42 -7.02 16.03
CA ALA A 98 -3.42 -8.01 15.63
C ALA A 98 -3.25 -9.12 16.68
N ASN A 99 -3.61 -8.87 17.94
CA ASN A 99 -3.65 -9.87 19.00
C ASN A 99 -4.92 -10.75 18.97
N HIS A 100 -5.90 -10.42 18.11
CA HIS A 100 -7.18 -11.13 17.99
C HIS A 100 -8.00 -11.19 19.28
N ASN A 101 -7.87 -10.18 20.14
CA ASN A 101 -8.51 -10.09 21.47
C ASN A 101 -9.63 -9.04 21.52
N ASN A 102 -10.18 -8.64 20.38
CA ASN A 102 -11.23 -7.61 20.24
C ASN A 102 -10.82 -6.19 20.69
N GLY A 103 -9.51 -5.94 20.83
CA GLY A 103 -8.93 -4.62 21.08
C GLY A 103 -8.79 -3.78 19.82
N THR A 104 -7.79 -2.89 19.83
CA THR A 104 -7.41 -2.02 18.73
C THR A 104 -5.89 -1.99 18.52
N PHE A 105 -5.22 -3.03 18.97
CA PHE A 105 -3.76 -3.15 18.94
C PHE A 105 -3.31 -3.62 17.55
N THR A 106 -3.11 -2.68 16.64
CA THR A 106 -2.57 -2.93 15.29
C THR A 106 -2.11 -1.63 14.64
N GLY A 107 -1.27 -1.75 13.64
CA GLY A 107 -0.73 -0.67 12.83
C GLY A 107 0.20 -1.21 11.74
N PRO A 108 1.01 -0.36 11.11
CA PRO A 108 1.95 -0.79 10.08
C PRO A 108 3.11 -1.59 10.68
N THR A 109 3.63 -2.52 9.89
CA THR A 109 4.80 -3.34 10.23
C THR A 109 5.92 -3.10 9.25
N LEU A 110 7.15 -2.96 9.76
CA LEU A 110 8.39 -2.81 9.00
C LEU A 110 9.05 -4.17 8.77
N TRP A 111 9.55 -4.39 7.56
CA TRP A 111 10.18 -5.64 7.12
C TRP A 111 11.47 -5.37 6.37
N SER A 112 12.42 -6.32 6.46
CA SER A 112 13.57 -6.37 5.57
C SER A 112 13.22 -7.02 4.23
N SER A 113 13.76 -6.50 3.13
CA SER A 113 13.68 -7.20 1.84
C SER A 113 14.82 -8.20 1.64
N ASP A 114 15.74 -8.33 2.59
CA ASP A 114 16.77 -9.36 2.53
C ASP A 114 16.13 -10.75 2.71
N MET A 115 16.18 -11.55 1.67
CA MET A 115 15.59 -12.88 1.64
C MET A 115 16.32 -13.88 2.56
N SER A 116 17.45 -13.52 3.14
CA SER A 116 18.09 -14.26 4.23
C SER A 116 17.49 -13.94 5.61
N ILE A 117 16.75 -12.85 5.71
CA ILE A 117 16.05 -12.36 6.91
C ILE A 117 14.55 -12.59 6.79
N TYR A 118 13.91 -12.03 5.76
CA TYR A 118 12.47 -12.05 5.60
C TYR A 118 11.87 -13.46 5.56
N ALA A 119 10.88 -13.70 6.40
CA ALA A 119 10.16 -14.96 6.56
C ALA A 119 11.08 -16.14 6.85
N ARG A 120 12.23 -15.89 7.48
CA ARG A 120 13.07 -16.94 8.09
C ARG A 120 12.68 -17.08 9.56
N PRO A 121 12.74 -18.31 10.10
CA PRO A 121 12.45 -18.52 11.52
C PRO A 121 13.43 -17.71 12.38
N SER A 122 12.91 -16.74 13.12
CA SER A 122 13.65 -15.93 14.09
C SER A 122 13.03 -16.04 15.49
N GLY A 123 12.51 -17.22 15.82
CA GLY A 123 11.79 -17.43 17.08
C GLY A 123 10.31 -17.07 16.99
N GLY A 124 9.65 -16.88 18.16
CA GLY A 124 8.20 -16.66 18.25
C GLY A 124 7.67 -15.35 17.65
N ASN A 125 8.55 -14.37 17.43
CA ASN A 125 8.20 -13.06 16.88
C ASN A 125 8.34 -12.94 15.35
N GLY A 126 8.68 -14.03 14.65
CA GLY A 126 8.86 -13.95 13.20
C GLY A 126 10.08 -13.12 12.77
N SER A 127 10.01 -12.46 11.62
CA SER A 127 11.14 -11.72 11.02
C SER A 127 10.86 -10.24 10.81
N HIS A 128 9.77 -9.70 11.38
CA HIS A 128 9.52 -8.26 11.33
C HIS A 128 10.68 -7.48 11.98
N LEU A 129 10.88 -6.24 11.55
CA LEU A 129 11.92 -5.37 12.11
C LEU A 129 11.36 -4.44 13.18
N ASP A 130 10.10 -4.07 13.04
CA ASP A 130 9.33 -3.28 14.00
C ASP A 130 7.83 -3.28 13.64
N MET A 131 6.96 -2.90 14.59
CA MET A 131 5.54 -2.69 14.38
C MET A 131 5.03 -1.57 15.29
N LEU A 132 4.66 -0.43 14.70
CA LEU A 132 4.04 0.66 15.46
C LEU A 132 2.50 0.55 15.41
N HIS A 133 1.85 0.88 16.53
CA HIS A 133 0.41 0.68 16.70
C HIS A 133 -0.41 1.97 16.54
N GLY A 134 -1.74 1.83 16.56
CA GLY A 134 -2.68 2.94 16.61
C GLY A 134 -3.42 3.24 15.31
N SER A 135 -3.31 2.38 14.28
CA SER A 135 -4.11 2.48 13.06
C SER A 135 -4.80 1.14 12.73
N PRO A 136 -5.84 0.77 13.49
CA PRO A 136 -6.65 -0.40 13.16
C PRO A 136 -7.30 -0.26 11.78
N PHE A 137 -7.49 -1.38 11.08
CA PHE A 137 -8.01 -1.39 9.72
C PHE A 137 -7.23 -0.47 8.79
N SER A 138 -5.90 -0.54 8.81
CA SER A 138 -5.05 0.20 7.86
C SER A 138 -5.38 -0.22 6.44
N MET A 139 -5.78 0.75 5.60
CA MET A 139 -6.33 0.50 4.26
C MET A 139 -5.29 0.61 3.16
N GLY A 140 -4.18 1.28 3.41
CA GLY A 140 -3.10 1.51 2.46
C GLY A 140 -1.86 2.03 3.17
N ILE A 141 -0.71 1.87 2.53
CA ILE A 141 0.59 2.35 3.00
C ILE A 141 1.42 2.84 1.81
N GLU A 142 2.17 3.92 2.00
CA GLU A 142 3.12 4.42 1.01
C GLU A 142 4.39 4.92 1.70
N SER A 143 5.53 4.55 1.16
CA SER A 143 6.83 4.97 1.67
C SER A 143 7.09 6.46 1.40
N GLU A 144 7.59 7.18 2.41
CA GLU A 144 8.13 8.53 2.21
C GLU A 144 9.62 8.48 1.93
N LYS A 145 10.37 7.85 2.81
CA LYS A 145 11.82 7.61 2.74
C LYS A 145 12.28 6.79 3.94
N ASP A 146 13.38 6.10 3.83
CA ASP A 146 14.01 5.33 4.91
C ASP A 146 12.98 4.40 5.59
N ASN A 147 12.73 4.56 6.87
CA ASN A 147 11.73 3.80 7.62
C ASN A 147 10.45 4.61 7.90
N ALA A 148 10.18 5.66 7.11
CA ALA A 148 8.99 6.49 7.27
C ALA A 148 7.92 6.19 6.20
N PHE A 149 6.68 6.02 6.66
CA PHE A 149 5.54 5.62 5.83
C PHE A 149 4.29 6.43 6.14
N TRP A 150 3.48 6.66 5.12
CA TRP A 150 2.13 7.21 5.21
C TRP A 150 1.10 6.09 5.20
N VAL A 151 0.13 6.16 6.10
CA VAL A 151 -0.87 5.11 6.32
C VAL A 151 -2.27 5.71 6.35
N PHE A 152 -3.21 5.07 5.66
CA PHE A 152 -4.63 5.34 5.82
C PHE A 152 -5.17 4.52 7.01
N ASP A 153 -5.41 5.18 8.13
CA ASP A 153 -6.05 4.60 9.32
C ASP A 153 -7.57 4.51 9.10
N GLY A 154 -8.06 3.33 8.78
CA GLY A 154 -9.48 3.12 8.47
C GLY A 154 -10.39 3.09 9.69
N PHE A 155 -9.85 2.95 10.91
CA PHE A 155 -10.64 2.97 12.15
C PHE A 155 -10.99 4.39 12.57
N ASN A 156 -9.99 5.26 12.60
CA ASN A 156 -10.16 6.66 12.98
C ASN A 156 -10.51 7.56 11.79
N GLY A 157 -10.35 7.07 10.57
CA GLY A 157 -10.59 7.86 9.34
C GLY A 157 -9.56 8.96 9.13
N HIS A 158 -8.29 8.72 9.47
CA HIS A 158 -7.24 9.73 9.40
C HIS A 158 -6.09 9.28 8.48
N LEU A 159 -5.36 10.27 7.96
CA LEU A 159 -4.03 10.05 7.42
C LEU A 159 -3.03 10.09 8.57
N VAL A 160 -2.10 9.12 8.61
CA VAL A 160 -1.10 9.03 9.67
C VAL A 160 0.28 8.80 9.06
N ARG A 161 1.29 9.53 9.53
CA ARG A 161 2.69 9.29 9.21
C ARG A 161 3.32 8.52 10.35
N TYR A 162 3.88 7.36 10.03
CA TYR A 162 4.70 6.54 10.90
C TYR A 162 6.17 6.64 10.48
N ASP A 163 7.05 6.87 11.44
CA ASP A 163 8.49 6.80 11.23
C ASP A 163 9.05 5.85 12.30
N PHE A 164 9.50 4.70 11.85
CA PHE A 164 10.09 3.68 12.72
C PHE A 164 11.48 4.04 13.19
N VAL A 165 12.11 5.07 12.56
CA VAL A 165 13.46 5.58 12.80
C VAL A 165 14.50 4.49 12.57
N ASN A 166 14.76 3.64 13.55
CA ASN A 166 15.75 2.57 13.44
C ASN A 166 15.10 1.22 13.06
N ASP A 167 15.96 0.37 12.55
CA ASP A 167 15.72 -1.05 12.36
C ASP A 167 16.26 -1.77 13.59
N HIS A 168 15.39 -2.47 14.31
CA HIS A 168 15.77 -3.15 15.55
C HIS A 168 16.20 -4.61 15.34
N GLY A 169 16.28 -5.03 14.08
CA GLY A 169 16.65 -6.38 13.67
C GLY A 169 15.48 -7.38 13.72
N PRO A 170 15.64 -8.53 13.06
CA PRO A 170 14.54 -9.46 12.85
C PRO A 170 14.01 -10.07 14.16
N GLY A 171 12.69 -9.97 14.35
CA GLY A 171 11.99 -10.49 15.54
C GLY A 171 12.11 -9.60 16.77
N ASN A 172 12.70 -8.43 16.65
CA ASN A 172 12.77 -7.43 17.71
C ASN A 172 11.86 -6.24 17.41
N ASP A 173 11.62 -5.45 18.42
CA ASP A 173 10.91 -4.18 18.34
C ASP A 173 11.42 -3.26 19.48
N ASP A 174 11.50 -1.97 19.19
CA ASP A 174 11.67 -0.93 20.21
C ASP A 174 10.90 0.32 19.78
N HIS A 175 9.69 0.45 20.25
CA HIS A 175 8.80 1.55 19.89
C HIS A 175 9.25 2.91 20.43
N SER A 176 10.26 2.94 21.32
CA SER A 176 10.63 4.15 22.05
C SER A 176 11.25 5.26 21.18
N ASP A 177 11.77 4.93 20.01
CA ASP A 177 12.24 5.90 19.01
C ASP A 177 11.19 6.26 17.96
N GLY A 178 10.07 5.51 17.90
CA GLY A 178 9.01 5.68 16.93
C GLY A 178 8.33 7.06 16.96
N ILE A 179 8.03 7.61 15.79
CA ILE A 179 7.37 8.92 15.64
C ILE A 179 6.06 8.72 14.87
N VAL A 180 4.94 9.08 15.52
CA VAL A 180 3.58 8.97 14.94
C VAL A 180 2.93 10.35 14.86
N ARG A 181 2.56 10.77 13.63
CA ARG A 181 1.92 12.06 13.36
C ARG A 181 0.58 11.85 12.70
N ARG A 182 -0.49 12.31 13.35
CA ARG A 182 -1.87 12.17 12.86
C ARG A 182 -2.38 13.47 12.24
N TYR A 183 -2.87 13.36 11.04
CA TYR A 183 -3.42 14.46 10.25
C TYR A 183 -4.94 14.40 10.31
N THR A 184 -5.50 14.88 11.43
CA THR A 184 -6.92 14.70 11.77
C THR A 184 -7.88 15.59 10.95
N GLU A 185 -7.36 16.58 10.23
CA GLU A 185 -8.15 17.40 9.27
C GLU A 185 -8.44 16.63 7.98
N ILE A 186 -7.69 15.59 7.68
CA ILE A 186 -7.89 14.73 6.51
C ILE A 186 -8.85 13.62 6.89
N ILE A 187 -10.13 13.81 6.57
CA ILE A 187 -11.15 12.81 6.87
C ILE A 187 -11.28 11.82 5.73
N LEU A 188 -11.00 10.56 6.03
CA LEU A 188 -11.03 9.43 5.10
C LEU A 188 -12.11 8.43 5.52
N THR A 189 -12.74 7.80 4.54
CA THR A 189 -13.82 6.82 4.76
C THR A 189 -13.38 5.46 4.24
N LYS A 190 -13.20 4.49 5.14
CA LYS A 190 -12.79 3.15 4.74
C LYS A 190 -13.89 2.41 3.98
N GLU A 191 -13.45 1.50 3.13
CA GLU A 191 -14.25 0.46 2.48
C GLU A 191 -13.75 -0.92 2.98
N ASN A 192 -14.34 -2.01 2.51
CA ASN A 192 -13.87 -3.37 2.84
C ASN A 192 -12.86 -3.94 1.83
N ILE A 193 -12.37 -3.09 0.93
CA ILE A 193 -11.26 -3.34 0.01
C ILE A 193 -10.13 -2.35 0.31
N PRO A 194 -8.90 -2.57 -0.17
CA PRO A 194 -7.80 -1.62 0.00
C PRO A 194 -8.12 -0.22 -0.53
N SER A 195 -7.46 0.77 0.02
CA SER A 195 -7.48 2.16 -0.40
C SER A 195 -6.04 2.64 -0.44
N HIS A 196 -5.40 2.50 -1.59
CA HIS A 196 -3.96 2.70 -1.72
C HIS A 196 -3.57 4.18 -1.77
N LEU A 197 -2.29 4.42 -1.56
CA LEU A 197 -1.66 5.73 -1.60
C LEU A 197 -0.52 5.69 -2.62
N VAL A 198 -0.16 6.85 -3.18
CA VAL A 198 1.05 7.01 -3.99
C VAL A 198 1.64 8.40 -3.78
N LEU A 199 2.95 8.47 -3.60
CA LEU A 199 3.69 9.71 -3.41
C LEU A 199 4.32 10.19 -4.73
N ASP A 200 3.96 11.41 -5.16
CA ASP A 200 4.74 12.16 -6.14
C ASP A 200 5.96 12.75 -5.39
N GLU A 201 7.08 12.01 -5.44
CA GLU A 201 8.30 12.38 -4.71
C GLU A 201 8.89 13.73 -5.17
N GLU A 202 8.70 14.10 -6.44
CA GLU A 202 9.19 15.36 -6.99
C GLU A 202 8.39 16.55 -6.46
N LYS A 203 7.06 16.43 -6.48
CA LYS A 203 6.14 17.51 -6.10
C LYS A 203 5.75 17.48 -4.62
N LYS A 204 6.09 16.41 -3.90
CA LYS A 204 5.74 16.18 -2.49
C LYS A 204 4.23 16.13 -2.22
N TRP A 205 3.47 15.65 -3.21
CA TRP A 205 2.06 15.38 -3.09
C TRP A 205 1.79 13.89 -2.89
N LEU A 206 1.14 13.55 -1.79
CA LEU A 206 0.62 12.21 -1.53
C LEU A 206 -0.82 12.12 -2.04
N TYR A 207 -1.06 11.26 -3.02
CA TYR A 207 -2.40 10.97 -3.53
C TYR A 207 -2.98 9.79 -2.77
N ILE A 208 -4.28 9.87 -2.43
CA ILE A 208 -4.94 8.92 -1.55
C ILE A 208 -6.28 8.52 -2.16
N VAL A 209 -6.50 7.22 -2.30
CA VAL A 209 -7.83 6.68 -2.56
C VAL A 209 -8.66 6.77 -1.28
N ASP A 210 -9.73 7.54 -1.30
CA ASP A 210 -10.76 7.55 -0.26
C ASP A 210 -11.93 6.67 -0.71
N GLY A 211 -11.73 5.35 -0.58
CA GLY A 211 -12.58 4.34 -1.20
C GLY A 211 -14.04 4.43 -0.78
N GLY A 212 -14.31 4.61 0.51
CA GLY A 212 -15.67 4.72 1.02
C GLY A 212 -16.38 6.01 0.61
N ALA A 213 -15.62 7.10 0.39
CA ALA A 213 -16.15 8.35 -0.15
C ALA A 213 -16.13 8.40 -1.69
N LYS A 214 -15.57 7.38 -2.36
CA LYS A 214 -15.49 7.24 -3.82
C LYS A 214 -14.83 8.45 -4.49
N ARG A 215 -13.72 8.91 -3.94
CA ARG A 215 -12.97 10.08 -4.41
C ARG A 215 -11.47 9.86 -4.29
N ILE A 216 -10.69 10.71 -4.96
CA ILE A 216 -9.24 10.80 -4.78
C ILE A 216 -8.91 12.17 -4.25
N LEU A 217 -8.09 12.24 -3.22
CA LEU A 217 -7.54 13.49 -2.71
C LEU A 217 -6.02 13.47 -2.74
N ARG A 218 -5.40 14.63 -2.61
CA ARG A 218 -3.95 14.75 -2.41
C ARG A 218 -3.62 15.66 -1.25
N VAL A 219 -2.50 15.39 -0.63
CA VAL A 219 -1.99 16.10 0.55
C VAL A 219 -0.55 16.52 0.29
N ASN A 220 -0.22 17.78 0.55
CA ASN A 220 1.15 18.24 0.52
C ASN A 220 1.85 17.78 1.80
N ILE A 221 2.76 16.80 1.68
CA ILE A 221 3.43 16.19 2.83
C ILE A 221 4.44 17.11 3.53
N GLN A 222 4.77 18.26 2.93
CA GLN A 222 5.62 19.29 3.54
C GLN A 222 4.80 20.35 4.29
N SER A 223 3.48 20.29 4.27
CA SER A 223 2.59 21.22 4.93
C SER A 223 2.13 20.71 6.29
N GLY A 224 1.46 21.60 7.02
CA GLY A 224 1.00 21.32 8.38
C GLY A 224 2.07 21.54 9.44
N LYS A 225 1.61 21.63 10.66
CA LYS A 225 2.45 21.82 11.84
C LYS A 225 1.89 21.08 13.04
N LYS A 226 2.75 20.72 13.96
CA LYS A 226 2.36 20.12 15.23
C LYS A 226 1.39 21.04 15.98
N ASN A 227 0.21 20.53 16.27
CA ASN A 227 -0.82 21.21 17.04
C ASN A 227 -0.68 20.88 18.54
N ARG A 228 -0.60 19.58 18.86
CA ARG A 228 -0.50 19.12 20.25
C ARG A 228 0.09 17.70 20.30
N ASN A 229 0.58 17.32 21.48
CA ASN A 229 0.85 15.93 21.79
C ASN A 229 -0.47 15.17 21.97
N LEU A 230 -0.49 13.91 21.54
CA LEU A 230 -1.56 12.95 21.80
C LEU A 230 -1.12 11.99 22.90
N ASN A 231 -2.09 11.35 23.53
CA ASN A 231 -1.80 10.30 24.51
C ASN A 231 -1.13 9.11 23.81
N LEU A 232 -0.22 8.46 24.50
CA LEU A 232 0.43 7.25 24.03
C LEU A 232 -0.60 6.12 23.88
N ILE A 233 -0.44 5.33 22.83
CA ILE A 233 -1.35 4.24 22.47
C ILE A 233 -0.76 2.94 22.99
N ASN A 234 -0.77 2.72 24.31
CA ASN A 234 -0.26 1.53 24.95
C ASN A 234 1.22 1.18 24.65
N GLU A 235 1.98 2.14 24.13
CA GLU A 235 3.40 2.02 23.83
C GLU A 235 4.12 3.33 24.08
N ASN A 236 5.41 3.25 24.40
CA ASN A 236 6.26 4.42 24.52
C ASN A 236 6.76 4.82 23.14
N LEU A 237 6.44 6.04 22.72
CA LEU A 237 6.88 6.62 21.46
C LEU A 237 7.75 7.87 21.74
N ALA A 238 8.72 8.14 20.89
CA ALA A 238 9.44 9.41 20.91
C ALA A 238 8.50 10.59 20.62
N GLU A 239 7.54 10.39 19.70
CA GLU A 239 6.52 11.39 19.41
C GLU A 239 5.18 10.69 19.08
N HIS A 240 4.08 11.15 19.71
CA HIS A 240 2.72 10.93 19.21
C HIS A 240 1.99 12.27 19.21
N SER A 241 1.68 12.78 18.03
CA SER A 241 1.19 14.16 17.89
C SER A 241 0.14 14.32 16.80
N GLU A 242 -0.69 15.34 16.99
CA GLU A 242 -1.64 15.83 16.00
C GLU A 242 -0.99 16.94 15.17
N TYR A 243 -1.21 16.88 13.86
CA TYR A 243 -0.79 17.88 12.89
C TYR A 243 -2.02 18.51 12.25
N THR A 244 -2.00 19.86 12.09
CA THR A 244 -3.08 20.67 11.50
C THR A 244 -2.54 21.74 10.57
N GLY A 245 -3.44 22.41 9.84
CA GLY A 245 -3.06 23.41 8.83
C GLY A 245 -2.41 22.76 7.61
N VAL A 246 -2.91 21.61 7.22
CA VAL A 246 -2.39 20.79 6.13
C VAL A 246 -2.99 21.25 4.81
N GLU A 247 -2.16 21.44 3.80
CA GLU A 247 -2.61 21.74 2.44
C GLU A 247 -3.09 20.44 1.77
N TRP A 248 -4.35 20.40 1.40
CA TRP A 248 -4.94 19.24 0.71
C TRP A 248 -6.10 19.67 -0.20
N GLU A 249 -6.39 18.83 -1.19
CA GLU A 249 -7.52 19.06 -2.10
C GLU A 249 -8.07 17.76 -2.68
N ILE A 250 -9.29 17.81 -3.21
CA ILE A 250 -9.91 16.72 -3.95
C ILE A 250 -9.51 16.81 -5.42
N VAL A 251 -8.83 15.78 -5.91
CA VAL A 251 -8.38 15.66 -7.31
C VAL A 251 -9.45 15.02 -8.20
N VAL A 252 -10.09 13.94 -7.70
CA VAL A 252 -11.20 13.29 -8.37
C VAL A 252 -12.39 13.29 -7.41
N PRO A 253 -13.44 14.07 -7.68
CA PRO A 253 -14.59 14.18 -6.79
C PRO A 253 -15.50 12.95 -6.89
N THR A 254 -16.33 12.70 -5.88
CA THR A 254 -17.34 11.63 -5.86
C THR A 254 -18.27 11.68 -7.09
N SER A 255 -18.53 12.87 -7.62
CA SER A 255 -19.34 13.07 -8.83
C SER A 255 -18.69 12.55 -10.12
N ALA A 256 -17.42 12.16 -10.10
CA ALA A 256 -16.74 11.54 -11.24
C ALA A 256 -17.22 10.10 -11.52
N GLY A 257 -17.98 9.50 -10.60
CA GLY A 257 -18.65 8.23 -10.83
C GLY A 257 -17.76 6.99 -10.60
N LEU A 258 -16.68 7.11 -9.82
CA LEU A 258 -15.94 5.97 -9.30
C LEU A 258 -16.89 5.08 -8.48
N LYS A 259 -16.87 3.77 -8.72
CA LYS A 259 -17.74 2.83 -8.01
C LYS A 259 -17.10 2.31 -6.74
N ARG A 260 -15.92 1.72 -6.84
CA ARG A 260 -15.10 1.23 -5.71
C ARG A 260 -13.62 1.40 -6.03
N PRO A 261 -13.09 2.64 -6.02
CA PRO A 261 -11.68 2.88 -6.30
C PRO A 261 -10.79 2.21 -5.25
N CYS A 262 -9.65 1.66 -5.69
CA CYS A 262 -8.80 0.83 -4.85
C CYS A 262 -7.31 1.14 -5.01
N GLY A 263 -6.71 0.75 -6.12
CA GLY A 263 -5.30 1.00 -6.42
C GLY A 263 -5.07 2.38 -7.06
N ILE A 264 -3.89 2.92 -6.86
CA ILE A 264 -3.51 4.23 -7.39
C ILE A 264 -2.03 4.25 -7.78
N GLU A 265 -1.72 4.92 -8.89
CA GLU A 265 -0.34 5.11 -9.35
C GLU A 265 -0.20 6.43 -10.08
N ILE A 266 0.99 7.02 -10.05
CA ILE A 266 1.26 8.30 -10.71
C ILE A 266 2.48 8.23 -11.63
N ASN A 267 2.34 8.84 -12.81
CA ASN A 267 3.46 9.08 -13.72
C ASN A 267 3.38 10.50 -14.27
N LYS A 268 4.25 11.38 -13.78
CA LYS A 268 4.26 12.81 -14.12
C LYS A 268 2.90 13.46 -13.82
N ASN A 269 2.16 13.83 -14.85
CA ASN A 269 0.84 14.46 -14.74
C ASN A 269 -0.32 13.47 -14.96
N ARG A 270 -0.06 12.17 -14.96
CA ARG A 270 -1.08 11.14 -15.14
C ARG A 270 -1.26 10.34 -13.87
N LEU A 271 -2.46 10.34 -13.37
CA LEU A 271 -2.90 9.56 -12.23
C LEU A 271 -3.72 8.37 -12.73
N PHE A 272 -3.33 7.17 -12.37
CA PHE A 272 -4.04 5.94 -12.69
C PHE A 272 -4.76 5.46 -11.45
N VAL A 273 -6.00 5.04 -11.61
CA VAL A 273 -6.84 4.53 -10.52
C VAL A 273 -7.49 3.23 -10.99
N SER A 274 -7.36 2.16 -10.22
CA SER A 274 -8.17 0.96 -10.44
C SER A 274 -9.52 1.09 -9.74
N ASP A 275 -10.57 0.61 -10.39
CA ASP A 275 -11.90 0.53 -9.80
C ASP A 275 -12.29 -0.95 -9.68
N TYR A 276 -12.33 -1.42 -8.43
CA TYR A 276 -12.53 -2.82 -8.09
C TYR A 276 -13.86 -3.38 -8.61
N GLU A 277 -14.93 -2.59 -8.54
CA GLU A 277 -16.28 -3.03 -8.93
C GLU A 277 -16.51 -2.98 -10.44
N SER A 278 -15.95 -1.97 -11.12
CA SER A 278 -16.12 -1.88 -12.57
C SER A 278 -15.05 -2.65 -13.36
N GLY A 279 -13.94 -3.05 -12.72
CA GLY A 279 -12.80 -3.66 -13.40
C GLY A 279 -12.02 -2.72 -14.32
N ASP A 280 -12.22 -1.42 -14.15
CA ASP A 280 -11.56 -0.41 -14.96
C ASP A 280 -10.20 0.00 -14.38
N VAL A 281 -9.27 0.33 -15.25
CA VAL A 281 -8.15 1.22 -14.97
C VAL A 281 -8.41 2.56 -15.64
N ILE A 282 -8.48 3.62 -14.83
CA ILE A 282 -8.87 4.96 -15.25
C ILE A 282 -7.66 5.88 -15.16
N CYS A 283 -7.42 6.67 -16.20
CA CYS A 283 -6.34 7.66 -16.24
C CYS A 283 -6.89 9.07 -16.18
N TYR A 284 -6.39 9.87 -15.24
CA TYR A 284 -6.70 11.29 -15.10
C TYR A 284 -5.48 12.15 -15.42
N ASP A 285 -5.71 13.33 -16.01
CA ASP A 285 -4.73 14.42 -16.10
C ASP A 285 -4.86 15.28 -14.83
N ILE A 286 -3.84 15.25 -13.98
CA ILE A 286 -3.84 16.01 -12.71
C ILE A 286 -3.57 17.52 -12.89
N THR A 287 -3.32 18.00 -14.11
CA THR A 287 -3.19 19.45 -14.37
C THR A 287 -4.56 20.14 -14.44
N ASN A 288 -5.59 19.39 -14.79
CA ASN A 288 -6.94 19.89 -14.95
C ASN A 288 -8.02 18.98 -14.29
N ASN A 289 -7.58 17.91 -13.63
CA ASN A 289 -8.41 16.93 -12.93
C ASN A 289 -9.46 16.23 -13.82
N LYS A 290 -9.13 16.02 -15.11
CA LYS A 290 -10.04 15.39 -16.08
C LYS A 290 -9.65 13.95 -16.38
N GLU A 291 -10.66 13.09 -16.52
CA GLU A 291 -10.46 11.75 -17.09
C GLU A 291 -9.97 11.87 -18.54
N ILE A 292 -8.85 11.19 -18.83
CA ILE A 292 -8.27 11.11 -20.17
C ILE A 292 -8.78 9.89 -20.90
N ALA A 293 -8.79 8.73 -20.18
CA ALA A 293 -9.14 7.45 -20.75
C ALA A 293 -9.48 6.44 -19.65
N ARG A 294 -10.19 5.42 -20.05
CA ARG A 294 -10.60 4.29 -19.21
C ARG A 294 -10.46 3.01 -20.00
N VAL A 295 -9.93 1.96 -19.39
CA VAL A 295 -9.73 0.65 -20.02
C VAL A 295 -10.26 -0.43 -19.09
N TYR A 296 -11.20 -1.23 -19.60
CA TYR A 296 -11.77 -2.37 -18.88
C TYR A 296 -10.84 -3.58 -18.99
N SER A 297 -10.57 -4.23 -17.85
CA SER A 297 -9.66 -5.39 -17.78
C SER A 297 -10.25 -6.69 -18.31
N GLY A 298 -11.57 -6.78 -18.38
CA GLY A 298 -12.32 -8.02 -18.65
C GLY A 298 -12.98 -8.60 -17.40
N ASP A 299 -12.43 -8.31 -16.21
CA ASP A 299 -12.90 -8.83 -14.94
C ASP A 299 -12.91 -7.74 -13.85
N GLU A 300 -13.85 -7.85 -12.91
CA GLU A 300 -13.84 -7.08 -11.67
C GLU A 300 -12.69 -7.55 -10.76
N GLY A 301 -12.34 -6.76 -9.74
CA GLY A 301 -11.43 -7.21 -8.68
C GLY A 301 -10.01 -6.69 -8.74
N ILE A 302 -9.65 -5.75 -9.65
CA ILE A 302 -8.33 -5.13 -9.63
C ILE A 302 -8.17 -4.35 -8.33
N THR A 303 -7.15 -4.72 -7.53
CA THR A 303 -6.79 -4.05 -6.29
C THR A 303 -5.57 -3.14 -6.49
N GLY A 304 -4.35 -3.68 -6.40
CA GLY A 304 -3.13 -2.92 -6.59
C GLY A 304 -2.78 -2.67 -8.05
N ILE A 305 -2.24 -1.49 -8.31
CA ILE A 305 -1.60 -1.13 -9.58
C ILE A 305 -0.28 -0.43 -9.32
N LYS A 306 0.75 -0.70 -10.15
CA LYS A 306 2.08 -0.09 -10.01
C LYS A 306 2.75 0.10 -11.37
N LEU A 307 3.46 1.20 -11.53
CA LEU A 307 4.29 1.42 -12.72
C LEU A 307 5.60 0.64 -12.58
N GLY A 308 5.83 -0.26 -13.54
CA GLY A 308 7.06 -1.04 -13.58
C GLY A 308 8.25 -0.27 -14.21
N PRO A 309 9.48 -0.78 -14.02
CA PRO A 309 10.68 -0.20 -14.63
C PRO A 309 10.67 -0.26 -16.17
N ASP A 310 9.79 -1.09 -16.74
CA ASP A 310 9.51 -1.19 -18.18
C ASP A 310 8.54 -0.10 -18.67
N ASN A 311 8.15 0.85 -17.83
CA ASN A 311 7.13 1.87 -18.06
C ASN A 311 5.75 1.30 -18.43
N ARG A 312 5.42 0.10 -17.97
CA ARG A 312 4.11 -0.51 -18.07
C ARG A 312 3.40 -0.47 -16.74
N LEU A 313 2.08 -0.40 -16.78
CA LEU A 313 1.27 -0.49 -15.58
C LEU A 313 1.02 -1.98 -15.26
N TRP A 314 1.44 -2.39 -14.09
CA TRP A 314 1.23 -3.74 -13.54
C TRP A 314 0.02 -3.71 -12.63
N TYR A 315 -0.65 -4.84 -12.47
CA TYR A 315 -1.83 -4.96 -11.63
C TYR A 315 -1.90 -6.32 -10.95
N VAL A 316 -2.66 -6.37 -9.86
CA VAL A 316 -3.15 -7.60 -9.26
C VAL A 316 -4.67 -7.59 -9.19
N ASN A 317 -5.27 -8.78 -9.36
CA ASN A 317 -6.71 -8.97 -9.26
C ASN A 317 -7.03 -9.95 -8.13
N ALA A 318 -7.73 -9.48 -7.11
CA ALA A 318 -8.05 -10.24 -5.91
C ALA A 318 -9.15 -11.28 -6.12
N LEU A 319 -9.99 -11.13 -7.14
CA LEU A 319 -11.08 -12.07 -7.45
C LEU A 319 -10.60 -13.23 -8.33
N THR A 320 -9.78 -12.95 -9.34
CA THR A 320 -9.26 -13.97 -10.25
C THR A 320 -7.95 -14.60 -9.74
N ASN A 321 -7.33 -14.02 -8.70
CA ASN A 321 -6.00 -14.39 -8.20
C ASN A 321 -4.92 -14.30 -9.29
N GLU A 322 -4.84 -13.17 -9.95
CA GLU A 322 -3.94 -12.92 -11.06
C GLU A 322 -3.03 -11.73 -10.79
N MET A 323 -1.86 -11.77 -11.40
CA MET A 323 -0.97 -10.65 -11.59
C MET A 323 -0.67 -10.50 -13.08
N GLY A 324 -0.74 -9.29 -13.57
CA GLY A 324 -0.47 -9.00 -14.97
C GLY A 324 -0.03 -7.56 -15.20
N ARG A 325 0.00 -7.18 -16.48
CA ARG A 325 0.36 -5.82 -16.87
C ARG A 325 -0.42 -5.38 -18.12
N LEU A 326 -0.44 -4.07 -18.33
CA LEU A 326 -1.00 -3.46 -19.52
C LEU A 326 0.08 -3.32 -20.58
N ASP A 327 -0.05 -4.04 -21.67
CA ASP A 327 0.87 -4.01 -22.82
C ASP A 327 0.32 -3.11 -23.93
N PRO A 328 1.14 -2.27 -24.58
CA PRO A 328 0.70 -1.52 -25.76
C PRO A 328 0.32 -2.48 -26.87
N ARG A 329 -0.75 -2.12 -27.63
CA ARG A 329 -1.16 -2.81 -28.87
C ARG A 329 -0.61 -2.13 -30.09
#